data_bdf0e846f3fcfc3719fdd0d38ac7200b
#
_entry.id   bdf0e846f3fcfc3719fdd0d38ac7200b
#
_cell.length_a   1.000
_cell.length_b   1.000
_cell.length_c   1.000
_cell.angle_alpha   90.00
_cell.angle_beta   90.00
_cell.angle_gamma   90.00
#
_symmetry.space_group_name_H-M   'P 1'
#
loop_
_entity.id
_entity.type
_entity.pdbx_description
1 polymer ?
#
loop_
_entity_poly.entity_id
_entity_poly.type
_entity_poly.pdbx_seq_one_letter_code
_entity_poly.pdbx_strand_id
1 'polypeptide(L)'
;HMLHKIGAGIVIVNKNFKIIDSNESFAEMMGEETRELYETIPGLRGADISELVPEVINKMISNIMTSGENNLERDVKFHNKLFHVSVITIYKPKVVGAVIRDMSAPMLVRDEIISRAQRVNKQYIETVQKIAFLMGENAAQTEELLNSIIQTYKYGDDE
;
A
#
# COMPACT_ATOMS: atom_id res chain seq x y z
N HIS A 1 21.23 5.55 2.72
CA HIS A 1 21.18 5.95 1.34
C HIS A 1 19.77 6.31 0.90
N MET A 2 19.65 7.28 0.01
CA MET A 2 18.34 7.82 -0.42
C MET A 2 17.41 6.75 -1.01
N LEU A 3 17.94 5.80 -1.75
CA LEU A 3 17.14 4.76 -2.39
C LEU A 3 16.47 3.82 -1.40
N HIS A 4 17.05 3.60 -0.24
CA HIS A 4 16.42 2.79 0.79
C HIS A 4 15.12 3.41 1.29
N LYS A 5 15.10 4.74 1.38
CA LYS A 5 13.99 5.47 1.98
C LYS A 5 12.78 5.61 1.06
N ILE A 6 12.92 5.23 -0.20
CA ILE A 6 11.79 5.24 -1.12
C ILE A 6 10.81 4.11 -0.81
N GLY A 7 11.27 3.11 -0.07
CA GLY A 7 10.39 2.06 0.42
C GLY A 7 9.96 1.03 -0.63
N ALA A 8 10.76 0.85 -1.67
CA ALA A 8 10.50 -0.17 -2.68
C ALA A 8 11.36 -1.40 -2.45
N GLY A 9 10.72 -2.51 -2.12
CA GLY A 9 11.38 -3.80 -2.02
C GLY A 9 11.29 -4.53 -3.34
N ILE A 10 12.40 -5.12 -3.78
CA ILE A 10 12.46 -5.85 -5.04
C ILE A 10 13.00 -7.25 -4.77
N VAL A 11 12.32 -8.27 -5.33
CA VAL A 11 12.79 -9.65 -5.28
C VAL A 11 12.56 -10.32 -6.63
N ILE A 12 13.53 -11.10 -7.06
CA ILE A 12 13.48 -11.81 -8.34
C ILE A 12 13.59 -13.30 -8.06
N VAL A 13 12.70 -14.07 -8.66
CA VAL A 13 12.52 -15.49 -8.33
C VAL A 13 12.55 -16.32 -9.61
N ASN A 14 13.18 -17.50 -9.56
CA ASN A 14 13.20 -18.43 -10.68
C ASN A 14 12.00 -19.38 -10.64
N LYS A 15 11.89 -20.24 -11.65
CA LYS A 15 10.75 -21.18 -11.76
C LYS A 15 10.65 -22.18 -10.62
N ASN A 16 11.70 -22.36 -9.85
CA ASN A 16 11.72 -23.26 -8.70
C ASN A 16 11.44 -22.53 -7.39
N PHE A 17 10.95 -21.27 -7.49
CA PHE A 17 10.63 -20.44 -6.34
C PHE A 17 11.83 -20.13 -5.45
N LYS A 18 13.02 -20.14 -6.05
CA LYS A 18 14.23 -19.72 -5.36
C LYS A 18 14.60 -18.31 -5.76
N ILE A 19 15.09 -17.54 -4.80
CA ILE A 19 15.45 -16.14 -5.04
C ILE A 19 16.72 -16.07 -5.85
N ILE A 20 16.69 -15.32 -6.95
CA ILE A 20 17.84 -15.00 -7.77
C ILE A 20 18.54 -13.78 -7.18
N ASP A 21 17.77 -12.77 -6.77
CA ASP A 21 18.31 -11.58 -6.15
C ASP A 21 17.20 -10.80 -5.45
N SER A 22 17.59 -9.96 -4.51
CA SER A 22 16.65 -9.07 -3.81
C SER A 22 17.43 -7.88 -3.26
N ASN A 23 16.74 -6.82 -2.90
CA ASN A 23 17.38 -5.65 -2.30
C ASN A 23 17.14 -5.62 -0.78
N GLU A 24 17.86 -4.74 -0.13
CA GLU A 24 17.78 -4.59 1.33
C GLU A 24 16.39 -4.19 1.79
N SER A 25 15.72 -3.31 1.04
CA SER A 25 14.37 -2.88 1.39
C SER A 25 13.38 -4.03 1.45
N PHE A 26 13.49 -4.99 0.51
CA PHE A 26 12.68 -6.20 0.56
C PHE A 26 12.90 -6.97 1.87
N ALA A 27 14.17 -7.16 2.22
CA ALA A 27 14.50 -7.90 3.44
C ALA A 27 13.95 -7.22 4.69
N GLU A 28 14.07 -5.90 4.76
CA GLU A 28 13.55 -5.12 5.87
C GLU A 28 12.03 -5.22 5.99
N MET A 29 11.33 -5.18 4.85
CA MET A 29 9.87 -5.30 4.82
C MET A 29 9.38 -6.65 5.31
N MET A 30 10.15 -7.70 5.06
CA MET A 30 9.76 -9.07 5.45
C MET A 30 10.02 -9.37 6.92
N GLY A 31 10.76 -8.53 7.61
CA GLY A 31 10.97 -8.65 9.05
C GLY A 31 12.43 -8.83 9.45
N GLU A 32 12.66 -8.83 10.75
CA GLU A 32 14.00 -8.86 11.32
C GLU A 32 14.78 -10.12 10.96
N GLU A 33 14.14 -11.27 10.98
CA GLU A 33 14.80 -12.53 10.64
C GLU A 33 15.29 -12.53 9.19
N THR A 34 14.48 -12.02 8.28
CA THR A 34 14.85 -11.93 6.86
C THR A 34 15.97 -10.91 6.65
N ARG A 35 15.92 -9.82 7.38
CA ARG A 35 16.98 -8.81 7.33
C ARG A 35 18.32 -9.38 7.77
N GLU A 36 18.31 -10.15 8.86
CA GLU A 36 19.53 -10.81 9.33
C GLU A 36 20.04 -11.84 8.32
N LEU A 37 19.14 -12.60 7.72
CA LEU A 37 19.48 -13.55 6.68
C LEU A 37 20.11 -12.85 5.47
N TYR A 38 19.61 -11.68 5.12
CA TYR A 38 20.17 -10.88 4.02
C TYR A 38 21.61 -10.49 4.27
N GLU A 39 21.97 -10.20 5.52
CA GLU A 39 23.36 -9.88 5.87
C GLU A 39 24.27 -11.09 5.68
N THR A 40 23.77 -12.28 5.95
CA THR A 40 24.53 -13.52 5.82
C THR A 40 24.59 -13.99 4.36
N ILE A 41 23.48 -13.87 3.66
CA ILE A 41 23.33 -14.29 2.26
C ILE A 41 22.90 -13.07 1.45
N PRO A 42 23.84 -12.31 0.88
CA PRO A 42 23.50 -11.10 0.11
C PRO A 42 22.52 -11.40 -1.02
N GLY A 43 21.49 -10.57 -1.13
CA GLY A 43 20.45 -10.77 -2.11
C GLY A 43 19.50 -11.91 -1.78
N LEU A 44 19.70 -12.59 -0.65
CA LEU A 44 18.92 -13.78 -0.26
C LEU A 44 18.98 -14.87 -1.32
N ARG A 45 20.03 -14.91 -2.10
CA ARG A 45 20.17 -15.82 -3.25
C ARG A 45 20.08 -17.28 -2.84
N GLY A 46 19.21 -18.01 -3.52
CA GLY A 46 18.97 -19.42 -3.26
C GLY A 46 17.95 -19.71 -2.19
N ALA A 47 17.46 -18.70 -1.47
CA ALA A 47 16.43 -18.89 -0.47
C ALA A 47 15.07 -19.19 -1.13
N ASP A 48 14.24 -19.93 -0.44
CA ASP A 48 12.88 -20.25 -0.90
C ASP A 48 11.96 -19.07 -0.59
N ILE A 49 11.40 -18.48 -1.63
CA ILE A 49 10.53 -17.31 -1.47
C ILE A 49 9.31 -17.62 -0.58
N SER A 50 8.78 -18.83 -0.65
CA SER A 50 7.58 -19.19 0.10
C SER A 50 7.79 -19.16 1.61
N GLU A 51 9.03 -19.29 2.07
CA GLU A 51 9.35 -19.23 3.49
C GLU A 51 9.51 -17.81 4.01
N LEU A 52 9.66 -16.85 3.11
CA LEU A 52 10.00 -15.47 3.48
C LEU A 52 8.85 -14.48 3.32
N VAL A 53 7.88 -14.77 2.47
CA VAL A 53 6.79 -13.84 2.18
C VAL A 53 5.46 -14.33 2.73
N PRO A 54 4.51 -13.42 2.98
CA PRO A 54 3.16 -13.83 3.34
C PRO A 54 2.51 -14.68 2.25
N GLU A 55 1.58 -15.53 2.67
CA GLU A 55 0.89 -16.46 1.76
C GLU A 55 0.28 -15.76 0.55
N VAL A 56 -0.29 -14.55 0.74
CA VAL A 56 -0.90 -13.80 -0.36
C VAL A 56 0.13 -13.47 -1.43
N ILE A 57 1.31 -13.03 -1.04
CA ILE A 57 2.37 -12.69 -1.99
C ILE A 57 2.88 -13.95 -2.68
N ASN A 58 3.04 -15.04 -1.93
CA ASN A 58 3.46 -16.31 -2.51
C ASN A 58 2.47 -16.79 -3.57
N LYS A 59 1.18 -16.65 -3.30
CA LYS A 59 0.14 -17.01 -4.28
C LYS A 59 0.17 -16.14 -5.53
N MET A 60 0.45 -14.85 -5.37
CA MET A 60 0.60 -13.94 -6.51
C MET A 60 1.77 -14.38 -7.40
N ILE A 61 2.91 -14.69 -6.79
CA ILE A 61 4.09 -15.15 -7.52
C ILE A 61 3.79 -16.47 -8.22
N SER A 62 3.16 -17.41 -7.52
CA SER A 62 2.79 -18.69 -8.08
C SER A 62 1.83 -18.56 -9.27
N ASN A 63 0.86 -17.65 -9.14
CA ASN A 63 -0.11 -17.39 -10.21
C ASN A 63 0.61 -16.91 -11.48
N ILE A 64 1.48 -15.91 -11.35
CA ILE A 64 2.22 -15.39 -12.51
C ILE A 64 3.19 -16.44 -13.05
N MET A 65 3.80 -17.23 -12.18
CA MET A 65 4.74 -18.28 -12.59
C MET A 65 4.06 -19.36 -13.44
N THR A 66 2.81 -19.70 -13.13
CA THR A 66 2.12 -20.83 -13.77
C THR A 66 1.06 -20.42 -14.79
N SER A 67 0.63 -19.15 -14.78
CA SER A 67 -0.36 -18.66 -15.75
C SER A 67 0.31 -18.04 -16.97
N GLY A 68 -0.48 -17.68 -17.96
CA GLY A 68 0.01 -16.92 -19.11
C GLY A 68 0.02 -15.41 -18.88
N GLU A 69 -0.39 -14.95 -17.72
CA GLU A 69 -0.43 -13.53 -17.40
C GLU A 69 0.96 -12.99 -17.15
N ASN A 70 1.15 -11.70 -17.48
CA ASN A 70 2.45 -11.02 -17.36
C ASN A 70 2.57 -10.16 -16.13
N ASN A 71 1.46 -9.77 -15.51
CA ASN A 71 1.50 -8.98 -14.28
C ASN A 71 0.27 -9.22 -13.42
N LEU A 72 0.42 -8.88 -12.16
CA LEU A 72 -0.66 -8.94 -11.17
C LEU A 72 -0.32 -7.93 -10.08
N GLU A 73 -1.27 -7.08 -9.73
CA GLU A 73 -1.07 -6.07 -8.69
C GLU A 73 -2.14 -6.20 -7.63
N ARG A 74 -1.74 -6.01 -6.38
CA ARG A 74 -2.65 -6.02 -5.22
C ARG A 74 -2.12 -5.18 -4.09
N ASP A 75 -3.06 -4.64 -3.31
CA ASP A 75 -2.72 -4.08 -2.02
C ASP A 75 -2.83 -5.20 -1.00
N VAL A 76 -1.77 -5.38 -0.21
CA VAL A 76 -1.66 -6.45 0.76
C VAL A 76 -1.32 -5.87 2.12
N LYS A 77 -2.04 -6.31 3.14
CA LYS A 77 -1.79 -5.87 4.50
C LYS A 77 -1.06 -6.97 5.28
N PHE A 78 0.12 -6.63 5.79
CA PHE A 78 0.86 -7.52 6.69
C PHE A 78 1.79 -6.68 7.58
N HIS A 79 2.17 -7.24 8.72
CA HIS A 79 2.97 -6.53 9.74
C HIS A 79 2.37 -5.18 10.12
N ASN A 80 1.03 -5.09 10.15
CA ASN A 80 0.28 -3.87 10.49
C ASN A 80 0.54 -2.70 9.54
N LYS A 81 0.96 -2.99 8.31
CA LYS A 81 1.20 -1.99 7.27
C LYS A 81 0.51 -2.38 5.99
N LEU A 82 0.22 -1.38 5.17
CA LEU A 82 -0.35 -1.60 3.84
C LEU A 82 0.76 -1.51 2.81
N PHE A 83 0.86 -2.54 1.98
CA PHE A 83 1.84 -2.60 0.90
C PHE A 83 1.14 -2.75 -0.43
N HIS A 84 1.71 -2.10 -1.45
CA HIS A 84 1.29 -2.34 -2.83
C HIS A 84 2.28 -3.31 -3.45
N VAL A 85 1.78 -4.44 -3.93
CA VAL A 85 2.61 -5.52 -4.49
C VAL A 85 2.32 -5.66 -5.98
N SER A 86 3.36 -5.52 -6.79
CA SER A 86 3.31 -5.75 -8.24
C SER A 86 4.19 -6.95 -8.58
N VAL A 87 3.62 -7.97 -9.17
CA VAL A 87 4.35 -9.17 -9.59
C VAL A 87 4.34 -9.21 -11.12
N ILE A 88 5.51 -9.31 -11.72
CA ILE A 88 5.67 -9.23 -13.18
C ILE A 88 6.54 -10.36 -13.70
N THR A 89 6.28 -10.79 -14.92
CA THR A 89 7.18 -11.69 -15.64
C THR A 89 8.34 -10.86 -16.21
N ILE A 90 9.56 -11.23 -15.86
CA ILE A 90 10.73 -10.50 -16.34
C ILE A 90 11.18 -11.03 -17.70
N TYR A 91 11.33 -12.35 -17.83
CA TYR A 91 11.54 -12.98 -19.13
C TYR A 91 11.29 -14.47 -19.06
N LYS A 92 11.33 -15.13 -20.21
CA LYS A 92 11.07 -16.56 -20.35
C LYS A 92 12.37 -17.34 -20.52
N PRO A 93 12.46 -18.58 -20.03
CA PRO A 93 11.44 -19.28 -19.23
C PRO A 93 11.32 -18.58 -17.88
N LYS A 94 10.29 -18.81 -17.18
CA LYS A 94 9.79 -18.00 -16.07
C LYS A 94 10.83 -17.47 -15.08
N VAL A 95 11.08 -16.19 -15.17
CA VAL A 95 11.71 -15.39 -14.12
C VAL A 95 10.72 -14.31 -13.76
N VAL A 96 10.35 -14.25 -12.50
CA VAL A 96 9.29 -13.38 -12.00
C VAL A 96 9.89 -12.40 -11.00
N GLY A 97 9.56 -11.14 -11.14
CA GLY A 97 9.94 -10.11 -10.19
C GLY A 97 8.74 -9.61 -9.41
N ALA A 98 8.95 -9.28 -8.13
CA ALA A 98 7.95 -8.63 -7.31
C ALA A 98 8.50 -7.30 -6.81
N VAL A 99 7.71 -6.25 -6.94
CA VAL A 99 8.02 -4.92 -6.41
C VAL A 99 7.00 -4.63 -5.31
N ILE A 100 7.50 -4.36 -4.12
CA ILE A 100 6.67 -4.15 -2.93
C ILE A 100 6.92 -2.75 -2.42
N ARG A 101 5.86 -1.95 -2.31
CA ARG A 101 5.95 -0.58 -1.83
C ARG A 101 5.18 -0.41 -0.53
N ASP A 102 5.82 0.22 0.43
CA ASP A 102 5.17 0.59 1.68
C ASP A 102 4.28 1.81 1.43
N MET A 103 2.97 1.63 1.60
CA MET A 103 1.97 2.67 1.37
C MET A 103 1.54 3.39 2.64
N SER A 104 2.21 3.13 3.76
CA SER A 104 1.83 3.70 5.04
C SER A 104 1.92 5.22 5.08
N ALA A 105 2.99 5.81 4.56
CA ALA A 105 3.16 7.25 4.56
C ALA A 105 2.12 7.99 3.71
N PRO A 106 1.87 7.58 2.44
CA PRO A 106 0.79 8.18 1.65
C PRO A 106 -0.58 8.07 2.30
N MET A 107 -0.89 6.93 2.93
CA MET A 107 -2.18 6.73 3.60
C MET A 107 -2.33 7.65 4.81
N LEU A 108 -1.28 7.83 5.60
CA LEU A 108 -1.31 8.73 6.75
C LEU A 108 -1.54 10.17 6.33
N VAL A 109 -0.89 10.63 5.27
CA VAL A 109 -1.07 11.98 4.76
C VAL A 109 -2.50 12.19 4.28
N ARG A 110 -3.04 11.23 3.53
CA ARG A 110 -4.42 11.27 3.06
C ARG A 110 -5.41 11.34 4.21
N ASP A 111 -5.24 10.49 5.22
CA ASP A 111 -6.12 10.46 6.38
C ASP A 111 -6.06 11.76 7.17
N GLU A 112 -4.89 12.36 7.28
CA GLU A 112 -4.73 13.65 7.94
C GLU A 112 -5.46 14.76 7.18
N ILE A 113 -5.35 14.79 5.86
CA ILE A 113 -6.05 15.78 5.03
C ILE A 113 -7.57 15.66 5.21
N ILE A 114 -8.09 14.44 5.16
CA ILE A 114 -9.53 14.19 5.35
C ILE A 114 -9.96 14.64 6.75
N SER A 115 -9.19 14.30 7.78
CA SER A 115 -9.49 14.68 9.15
C SER A 115 -9.51 16.20 9.33
N ARG A 116 -8.56 16.89 8.72
CA ARG A 116 -8.54 18.37 8.77
C ARG A 116 -9.74 18.97 8.07
N ALA A 117 -10.08 18.45 6.90
CA ALA A 117 -11.25 18.93 6.16
C ALA A 117 -12.52 18.75 6.97
N GLN A 118 -12.68 17.61 7.64
CA GLN A 118 -13.83 17.34 8.49
C GLN A 118 -13.92 18.30 9.67
N ARG A 119 -12.78 18.62 10.30
CA ARG A 119 -12.76 19.57 11.41
C ARG A 119 -13.16 20.98 10.97
N VAL A 120 -12.63 21.43 9.84
CA VAL A 120 -12.95 22.76 9.30
C VAL A 120 -14.43 22.83 8.97
N ASN A 121 -14.98 21.79 8.33
CA ASN A 121 -16.39 21.74 7.99
C ASN A 121 -17.29 21.69 9.23
N LYS A 122 -16.86 21.00 10.28
CA LYS A 122 -17.59 20.99 11.54
C LYS A 122 -17.72 22.39 12.12
N GLN A 123 -16.62 23.15 12.15
CA GLN A 123 -16.61 24.53 12.62
C GLN A 123 -17.50 25.42 11.76
N TYR A 124 -17.44 25.24 10.45
CA TYR A 124 -18.28 25.98 9.52
C TYR A 124 -19.76 25.69 9.76
N ILE A 125 -20.11 24.43 9.90
CA ILE A 125 -21.49 24.00 10.18
C ILE A 125 -21.98 24.63 11.49
N GLU A 126 -21.18 24.61 12.54
CA GLU A 126 -21.53 25.23 13.82
C GLU A 126 -21.81 26.71 13.67
N THR A 127 -20.99 27.43 12.89
CA THR A 127 -21.18 28.85 12.63
C THR A 127 -22.48 29.08 11.84
N VAL A 128 -22.71 28.31 10.80
CA VAL A 128 -23.93 28.39 9.97
C VAL A 128 -25.17 28.10 10.82
N GLN A 129 -25.08 27.12 11.71
CA GLN A 129 -26.19 26.77 12.60
C GLN A 129 -26.52 27.92 13.54
N LYS A 130 -25.51 28.61 14.08
CA LYS A 130 -25.74 29.80 14.92
C LYS A 130 -26.42 30.91 14.14
N ILE A 131 -25.96 31.17 12.93
CA ILE A 131 -26.55 32.20 12.06
C ILE A 131 -28.00 31.82 11.73
N ALA A 132 -28.24 30.58 11.33
CA ALA A 132 -29.55 30.06 10.98
C ALA A 132 -30.54 30.14 12.15
N PHE A 133 -30.04 29.82 13.36
CA PHE A 133 -30.85 29.93 14.57
C PHE A 133 -31.32 31.38 14.79
N LEU A 134 -30.41 32.35 14.61
CA LEU A 134 -30.72 33.77 14.76
C LEU A 134 -31.68 34.26 13.68
N MET A 135 -31.62 33.68 12.49
CA MET A 135 -32.42 34.06 11.33
C MET A 135 -33.68 33.23 11.15
N GLY A 136 -33.80 32.12 11.91
CA GLY A 136 -34.95 31.21 11.78
C GLY A 136 -34.84 30.27 10.58
N GLU A 137 -33.68 30.09 10.01
CA GLU A 137 -33.47 29.19 8.87
C GLU A 137 -33.15 27.77 9.30
N ASN A 138 -33.40 26.81 8.39
CA ASN A 138 -33.08 25.40 8.61
C ASN A 138 -31.67 25.07 8.23
N ALA A 139 -30.80 24.81 9.23
CA ALA A 139 -29.40 24.49 9.02
C ALA A 139 -29.15 23.04 8.59
N ALA A 140 -30.13 22.15 8.71
CA ALA A 140 -29.96 20.73 8.39
C ALA A 140 -29.60 20.49 6.92
N GLN A 141 -30.20 21.27 6.01
CA GLN A 141 -29.91 21.15 4.58
C GLN A 141 -28.46 21.53 4.26
N THR A 142 -27.94 22.55 4.94
CA THR A 142 -26.56 23.00 4.77
C THR A 142 -25.60 21.90 5.27
N GLU A 143 -25.92 21.28 6.39
CA GLU A 143 -25.14 20.21 6.95
C GLU A 143 -25.07 19.01 6.00
N GLU A 144 -26.21 18.61 5.42
CA GLU A 144 -26.26 17.53 4.45
C GLU A 144 -25.41 17.83 3.22
N LEU A 145 -25.46 19.05 2.73
CA LEU A 145 -24.67 19.46 1.57
C LEU A 145 -23.17 19.37 1.85
N LEU A 146 -22.73 19.86 3.01
CA LEU A 146 -21.33 19.83 3.39
C LEU A 146 -20.82 18.41 3.60
N ASN A 147 -21.64 17.55 4.20
CA ASN A 147 -21.31 16.14 4.37
C ASN A 147 -21.20 15.42 3.02
N SER A 148 -22.07 15.78 2.07
CA SER A 148 -22.00 15.24 0.72
C SER A 148 -20.70 15.63 0.02
N ILE A 149 -20.22 16.86 0.20
CA ILE A 149 -18.95 17.33 -0.35
C ILE A 149 -17.79 16.55 0.26
N ILE A 150 -17.79 16.32 1.57
CA ILE A 150 -16.76 15.54 2.25
C ILE A 150 -16.74 14.10 1.71
N GLN A 151 -17.89 13.47 1.53
CA GLN A 151 -17.96 12.11 1.00
C GLN A 151 -17.42 12.03 -0.41
N THR A 152 -17.73 13.00 -1.25
CA THR A 152 -17.22 13.05 -2.63
C THR A 152 -15.70 13.16 -2.64
N TYR A 153 -15.14 14.03 -1.81
CA TYR A 153 -13.69 14.17 -1.69
C TYR A 153 -13.03 12.87 -1.24
N LYS A 154 -13.64 12.21 -0.26
CA LYS A 154 -13.11 11.00 0.33
C LYS A 154 -13.06 9.83 -0.65
N TYR A 155 -14.10 9.66 -1.48
CA TYR A 155 -14.18 8.55 -2.43
C TYR A 155 -13.59 8.86 -3.80
N GLY A 156 -13.59 10.12 -4.20
CA GLY A 156 -12.96 10.53 -5.44
C GLY A 156 -11.46 10.26 -5.48
N ASP A 157 -10.84 10.24 -4.33
CA ASP A 157 -9.40 10.01 -4.20
C ASP A 157 -9.01 8.53 -4.41
N ASP A 158 -9.98 7.63 -4.44
CA ASP A 158 -9.74 6.19 -4.59
C ASP A 158 -9.67 5.74 -6.07
N GLU A 159 -9.86 6.66 -7.00
CA GLU A 159 -9.80 6.35 -8.43
C GLU A 159 -8.41 6.40 -9.03
#